data_73784f12a28e443415957e3a74facddc
#
_entry.id   73784f12a28e443415957e3a74facddc
#
_cell.length_a   1.000
_cell.length_b   1.000
_cell.length_c   1.000
_cell.angle_alpha   90.00
_cell.angle_beta   90.00
_cell.angle_gamma   90.00
#
_symmetry.space_group_name_H-M   'P 1'
#
loop_
_entity.id
_entity.type
_entity.pdbx_description
1 polymer ?
#
loop_
_entity_poly.entity_id
_entity_poly.type
_entity_poly.pdbx_seq_one_letter_code
_entity_poly.pdbx_strand_id
1 'polypeptide(L)'
;MKLKDYLKTIDGVYHTTLDPNGPGMLRIHLIPPKKLKLGIPFVVIINGYHVLPIQTSWGVLLVEFIKEVNKTNGKSLTEEEIKSLVDNVAGNVFSLFKEAKKSDIIDDLNDILTTFRAVVNGKKVSEEIGFMTLAKYADHMKAPHRMDLLISSMEKDGKFNCNQKCLHCYACGEQMANVKEIRTEDWKTIIDKLKAAGVPSLTFTGGEPTMRKDLVELVDYSKWFVTRLNTNGILLTEELCKELYKASLDSVQVTLYSYDEEIHNKLVGGNHYKQTIEGINNAINAGLDVSINTPLCSLNKDYVKTVEFGKWLGIKYFSCSGLIPSGNARLNDSCVTRLTEEEILKSVKDAYNYACGNELEISFTSPGWIKEKDLKEMNMVVPSCGACLSNMAVAANGTVLPCQSWLHVDILGNLLEDSWKSIWNSGTCQIYRRKSSKKSNVCQLNEVKK
;
A
#
# COMPACT_ATOMS: atom_id res chain seq x y z
N MET A 1 -31.72 -19.40 3.90
CA MET A 1 -31.70 -18.13 3.09
C MET A 1 -31.28 -18.48 1.67
N LYS A 2 -31.84 -17.87 0.63
CA LYS A 2 -31.34 -18.07 -0.75
C LYS A 2 -30.02 -17.30 -0.94
N LEU A 3 -29.10 -17.86 -1.72
CA LEU A 3 -27.80 -17.22 -2.02
C LEU A 3 -27.98 -15.75 -2.47
N LYS A 4 -28.94 -15.46 -3.34
CA LYS A 4 -29.23 -14.10 -3.83
C LYS A 4 -29.55 -13.11 -2.71
N ASP A 5 -30.24 -13.57 -1.65
CA ASP A 5 -30.62 -12.73 -0.51
C ASP A 5 -29.43 -12.58 0.46
N TYR A 6 -28.66 -13.65 0.65
CA TYR A 6 -27.41 -13.59 1.41
C TYR A 6 -26.41 -12.59 0.79
N LEU A 7 -26.23 -12.63 -0.54
CA LEU A 7 -25.32 -11.69 -1.22
C LEU A 7 -25.69 -10.21 -1.00
N LYS A 8 -26.95 -9.89 -0.74
CA LYS A 8 -27.38 -8.52 -0.39
C LYS A 8 -26.94 -8.08 1.01
N THR A 9 -26.65 -9.03 1.90
CA THR A 9 -26.22 -8.76 3.27
C THR A 9 -24.70 -8.53 3.36
N ILE A 10 -23.96 -8.87 2.30
CA ILE A 10 -22.52 -8.65 2.25
C ILE A 10 -22.27 -7.15 2.00
N ASP A 11 -21.73 -6.46 2.99
CA ASP A 11 -21.39 -5.05 2.92
C ASP A 11 -20.04 -4.76 3.63
N GLY A 12 -19.34 -3.76 3.14
CA GLY A 12 -18.04 -3.36 3.70
C GLY A 12 -16.89 -4.31 3.34
N VAL A 13 -15.78 -4.12 4.00
CA VAL A 13 -14.58 -4.98 3.93
C VAL A 13 -14.61 -5.92 5.13
N TYR A 14 -14.31 -7.20 4.89
CA TYR A 14 -14.14 -8.19 5.96
C TYR A 14 -12.65 -8.38 6.18
N HIS A 15 -12.20 -8.37 7.42
CA HIS A 15 -10.81 -8.63 7.72
C HIS A 15 -10.64 -9.53 8.94
N THR A 16 -9.53 -10.25 8.97
CA THR A 16 -9.08 -11.01 10.14
C THR A 16 -7.57 -11.17 10.11
N THR A 17 -6.99 -11.50 11.25
CA THR A 17 -5.58 -11.86 11.37
C THR A 17 -5.48 -13.23 12.00
N LEU A 18 -4.87 -14.17 11.29
CA LEU A 18 -4.55 -15.49 11.78
C LEU A 18 -3.12 -15.48 12.32
N ASP A 19 -2.89 -16.16 13.44
CA ASP A 19 -1.60 -16.24 14.12
C ASP A 19 -0.93 -14.86 14.36
N PRO A 20 -1.60 -13.91 15.04
CA PRO A 20 -1.19 -12.50 15.10
C PRO A 20 0.18 -12.28 15.76
N ASN A 21 0.69 -13.26 16.52
CA ASN A 21 1.96 -13.18 17.22
C ASN A 21 2.97 -14.26 16.79
N GLY A 22 2.62 -15.03 15.76
CA GLY A 22 3.41 -16.16 15.27
C GLY A 22 4.16 -15.88 13.97
N PRO A 23 5.10 -16.74 13.63
CA PRO A 23 5.84 -16.62 12.36
C PRO A 23 4.98 -16.88 11.12
N GLY A 24 3.77 -17.38 11.31
CA GLY A 24 2.78 -17.65 10.25
C GLY A 24 1.69 -16.60 10.16
N MET A 25 1.91 -15.37 10.64
CA MET A 25 0.90 -14.30 10.60
C MET A 25 0.33 -14.09 9.20
N LEU A 26 -1.00 -14.13 9.13
CA LEU A 26 -1.73 -13.95 7.89
C LEU A 26 -2.88 -12.94 8.11
N ARG A 27 -2.68 -11.70 7.65
CA ARG A 27 -3.73 -10.68 7.63
C ARG A 27 -4.49 -10.75 6.32
N ILE A 28 -5.78 -10.94 6.42
CA ILE A 28 -6.67 -11.11 5.28
C ILE A 28 -7.66 -9.95 5.26
N HIS A 29 -7.68 -9.19 4.16
CA HIS A 29 -8.72 -8.22 3.85
C HIS A 29 -9.48 -8.69 2.63
N LEU A 30 -10.77 -8.95 2.80
CA LEU A 30 -11.66 -9.40 1.74
C LEU A 30 -12.58 -8.26 1.34
N ILE A 31 -12.47 -7.82 0.09
CA ILE A 31 -13.19 -6.69 -0.48
C ILE A 31 -14.24 -7.19 -1.45
N PRO A 32 -15.54 -7.10 -1.11
CA PRO A 32 -16.61 -7.44 -2.04
C PRO A 32 -16.75 -6.40 -3.15
N PRO A 33 -17.16 -6.78 -4.36
CA PRO A 33 -17.44 -5.84 -5.42
C PRO A 33 -18.67 -4.96 -5.10
N LYS A 34 -18.79 -3.79 -5.72
CA LYS A 34 -19.90 -2.84 -5.55
C LYS A 34 -21.28 -3.48 -5.79
N LYS A 35 -21.36 -4.38 -6.76
CA LYS A 35 -22.54 -5.19 -7.02
C LYS A 35 -22.12 -6.65 -7.13
N LEU A 36 -22.60 -7.46 -6.21
CA LEU A 36 -22.38 -8.89 -6.23
C LEU A 36 -23.15 -9.52 -7.38
N LYS A 37 -22.43 -9.96 -8.40
CA LYS A 37 -22.92 -10.73 -9.54
C LYS A 37 -21.98 -11.89 -9.78
N LEU A 38 -22.52 -13.03 -10.23
CA LEU A 38 -21.71 -14.13 -10.74
C LEU A 38 -20.74 -13.61 -11.82
N GLY A 39 -19.47 -13.98 -11.72
CA GLY A 39 -18.43 -13.57 -12.64
C GLY A 39 -17.73 -12.24 -12.28
N ILE A 40 -18.13 -11.56 -11.21
CA ILE A 40 -17.39 -10.41 -10.68
C ILE A 40 -16.63 -10.87 -9.43
N PRO A 41 -15.28 -10.82 -9.41
CA PRO A 41 -14.49 -11.34 -8.31
C PRO A 41 -14.64 -10.50 -7.05
N PHE A 42 -14.47 -11.13 -5.90
CA PHE A 42 -13.97 -10.48 -4.71
C PHE A 42 -12.49 -10.22 -4.87
N VAL A 43 -11.94 -9.28 -4.11
CA VAL A 43 -10.50 -9.05 -4.02
C VAL A 43 -10.04 -9.34 -2.62
N VAL A 44 -8.98 -10.14 -2.49
CA VAL A 44 -8.30 -10.40 -1.23
C VAL A 44 -6.98 -9.64 -1.23
N ILE A 45 -6.70 -8.92 -0.14
CA ILE A 45 -5.37 -8.37 0.13
C ILE A 45 -4.79 -9.13 1.31
N ILE A 46 -3.62 -9.73 1.11
CA ILE A 46 -2.92 -10.53 2.12
C ILE A 46 -1.67 -9.78 2.55
N ASN A 47 -1.49 -9.63 3.86
CA ASN A 47 -0.35 -8.95 4.50
C ASN A 47 -0.04 -7.57 3.88
N GLY A 48 -1.04 -6.91 3.30
CA GLY A 48 -0.91 -5.59 2.70
C GLY A 48 -0.20 -5.51 1.33
N TYR A 49 0.28 -6.64 0.80
CA TYR A 49 1.08 -6.67 -0.44
C TYR A 49 0.42 -7.45 -1.56
N HIS A 50 -0.11 -8.64 -1.26
CA HIS A 50 -0.60 -9.56 -2.26
C HIS A 50 -2.06 -9.31 -2.54
N VAL A 51 -2.37 -8.91 -3.76
CA VAL A 51 -3.75 -8.63 -4.21
C VAL A 51 -4.20 -9.75 -5.13
N LEU A 52 -5.19 -10.52 -4.70
CA LEU A 52 -5.71 -11.68 -5.42
C LEU A 52 -7.20 -11.52 -5.74
N PRO A 53 -7.62 -11.63 -7.01
CA PRO A 53 -9.03 -11.79 -7.34
C PRO A 53 -9.46 -13.23 -7.00
N ILE A 54 -10.63 -13.40 -6.39
CA ILE A 54 -11.19 -14.71 -6.08
C ILE A 54 -12.64 -14.81 -6.55
N GLN A 55 -13.07 -16.02 -6.88
CA GLN A 55 -14.44 -16.29 -7.34
C GLN A 55 -15.47 -15.97 -6.26
N THR A 56 -16.72 -15.73 -6.69
CA THR A 56 -17.81 -15.39 -5.77
C THR A 56 -18.07 -16.48 -4.71
N SER A 57 -17.96 -17.78 -5.06
CA SER A 57 -18.11 -18.89 -4.13
C SER A 57 -17.06 -18.86 -3.01
N TRP A 58 -15.79 -18.70 -3.39
CA TRP A 58 -14.69 -18.56 -2.44
C TRP A 58 -14.79 -17.28 -1.63
N GLY A 59 -15.28 -16.18 -2.24
CA GLY A 59 -15.57 -14.93 -1.53
C GLY A 59 -16.60 -15.12 -0.44
N VAL A 60 -17.71 -15.85 -0.71
CA VAL A 60 -18.74 -16.17 0.28
C VAL A 60 -18.17 -17.07 1.38
N LEU A 61 -17.38 -18.08 1.01
CA LEU A 61 -16.71 -18.98 1.97
C LEU A 61 -15.80 -18.19 2.93
N LEU A 62 -15.00 -17.29 2.40
CA LEU A 62 -14.13 -16.42 3.21
C LEU A 62 -14.92 -15.43 4.07
N VAL A 63 -16.04 -14.89 3.61
CA VAL A 63 -16.92 -14.06 4.46
C VAL A 63 -17.35 -14.83 5.70
N GLU A 64 -17.85 -16.05 5.53
CA GLU A 64 -18.29 -16.88 6.68
C GLU A 64 -17.10 -17.29 7.55
N PHE A 65 -15.96 -17.65 6.96
CA PHE A 65 -14.74 -17.96 7.70
C PHE A 65 -14.29 -16.77 8.57
N ILE A 66 -14.16 -15.58 7.99
CA ILE A 66 -13.76 -14.37 8.71
C ILE A 66 -14.73 -14.03 9.85
N LYS A 67 -16.04 -14.18 9.60
CA LYS A 67 -17.05 -13.99 10.65
C LYS A 67 -16.87 -14.95 11.83
N GLU A 68 -16.65 -16.24 11.55
CA GLU A 68 -16.47 -17.25 12.61
C GLU A 68 -15.15 -17.03 13.36
N VAL A 69 -14.05 -16.76 12.66
CA VAL A 69 -12.76 -16.45 13.30
C VAL A 69 -12.88 -15.22 14.20
N ASN A 70 -13.53 -14.16 13.74
CA ASN A 70 -13.65 -12.92 14.52
C ASN A 70 -14.50 -13.09 15.81
N LYS A 71 -15.37 -14.10 15.90
CA LYS A 71 -16.07 -14.43 17.15
C LYS A 71 -15.12 -14.92 18.25
N THR A 72 -13.96 -15.42 17.89
CA THR A 72 -12.96 -15.93 18.85
C THR A 72 -12.23 -14.82 19.59
N ASN A 73 -12.35 -13.56 19.15
CA ASN A 73 -11.67 -12.39 19.73
C ASN A 73 -10.15 -12.56 19.87
N GLY A 74 -9.51 -13.25 18.91
CA GLY A 74 -8.06 -13.46 18.90
C GLY A 74 -7.54 -14.50 19.92
N LYS A 75 -8.40 -15.31 20.52
CA LYS A 75 -7.97 -16.40 21.41
C LYS A 75 -7.28 -17.50 20.60
N SER A 76 -6.24 -18.07 21.19
CA SER A 76 -5.68 -19.33 20.70
C SER A 76 -6.72 -20.45 20.86
N LEU A 77 -6.98 -21.17 19.78
CA LEU A 77 -7.97 -22.24 19.74
C LEU A 77 -7.30 -23.61 19.89
N THR A 78 -8.01 -24.53 20.56
CA THR A 78 -7.63 -25.94 20.55
C THR A 78 -7.99 -26.59 19.22
N GLU A 79 -7.48 -27.79 18.94
CA GLU A 79 -7.82 -28.54 17.72
C GLU A 79 -9.33 -28.81 17.59
N GLU A 80 -9.99 -29.11 18.71
CA GLU A 80 -11.44 -29.33 18.74
C GLU A 80 -12.23 -28.04 18.43
N GLU A 81 -11.79 -26.90 18.96
CA GLU A 81 -12.41 -25.59 18.68
C GLU A 81 -12.19 -25.20 17.21
N ILE A 82 -11.01 -25.45 16.65
CA ILE A 82 -10.73 -25.22 15.21
C ILE A 82 -11.66 -26.10 14.36
N LYS A 83 -11.80 -27.39 14.69
CA LYS A 83 -12.69 -28.29 13.97
C LYS A 83 -14.13 -27.82 14.04
N SER A 84 -14.60 -27.40 15.21
CA SER A 84 -15.94 -26.86 15.40
C SER A 84 -16.17 -25.59 14.57
N LEU A 85 -15.18 -24.69 14.52
CA LEU A 85 -15.21 -23.48 13.71
C LEU A 85 -15.35 -23.82 12.21
N VAL A 86 -14.52 -24.73 11.70
CA VAL A 86 -14.56 -25.20 10.31
C VAL A 86 -15.88 -25.85 9.97
N ASP A 87 -16.41 -26.68 10.85
CA ASP A 87 -17.73 -27.34 10.69
C ASP A 87 -18.88 -26.31 10.64
N ASN A 88 -18.81 -25.25 11.45
CA ASN A 88 -19.77 -24.14 11.42
C ASN A 88 -19.73 -23.38 10.10
N VAL A 89 -18.51 -23.03 9.64
CA VAL A 89 -18.29 -22.37 8.34
C VAL A 89 -18.88 -23.23 7.21
N ALA A 90 -18.51 -24.52 7.18
CA ALA A 90 -19.02 -25.45 6.18
C ALA A 90 -20.53 -25.60 6.22
N GLY A 91 -21.15 -25.62 7.42
CA GLY A 91 -22.58 -25.66 7.62
C GLY A 91 -23.28 -24.41 7.09
N ASN A 92 -22.76 -23.24 7.39
CA ASN A 92 -23.29 -21.96 6.91
C ASN A 92 -23.25 -21.87 5.39
N VAL A 93 -22.12 -22.20 4.79
CA VAL A 93 -21.92 -22.17 3.32
C VAL A 93 -22.76 -23.22 2.62
N PHE A 94 -22.84 -24.45 3.16
CA PHE A 94 -23.73 -25.51 2.64
C PHE A 94 -25.19 -25.08 2.62
N SER A 95 -25.63 -24.29 3.59
CA SER A 95 -27.00 -23.77 3.60
C SER A 95 -27.32 -22.88 2.39
N LEU A 96 -26.30 -22.26 1.79
CA LEU A 96 -26.38 -21.37 0.63
C LEU A 96 -26.15 -22.12 -0.69
N PHE A 97 -25.29 -23.13 -0.70
CA PHE A 97 -24.89 -23.95 -1.85
C PHE A 97 -25.24 -25.40 -1.60
N LYS A 98 -26.53 -25.72 -1.64
CA LYS A 98 -27.07 -27.04 -1.28
C LYS A 98 -26.65 -28.20 -2.21
N GLU A 99 -26.11 -27.87 -3.37
CA GLU A 99 -25.61 -28.87 -4.35
C GLU A 99 -24.16 -29.28 -4.04
N ALA A 100 -23.44 -28.49 -3.23
CA ALA A 100 -22.06 -28.81 -2.80
C ALA A 100 -22.09 -29.84 -1.67
N LYS A 101 -21.00 -30.59 -1.50
CA LYS A 101 -20.81 -31.43 -0.30
C LYS A 101 -20.06 -30.62 0.77
N LYS A 102 -20.35 -30.89 2.04
CA LYS A 102 -19.62 -30.24 3.14
C LYS A 102 -18.10 -30.53 3.10
N SER A 103 -17.69 -31.74 2.67
CA SER A 103 -16.30 -32.10 2.45
C SER A 103 -15.62 -31.17 1.47
N ASP A 104 -16.26 -30.93 0.31
CA ASP A 104 -15.71 -30.11 -0.76
C ASP A 104 -15.54 -28.64 -0.30
N ILE A 105 -16.46 -28.15 0.54
CA ILE A 105 -16.36 -26.80 1.15
C ILE A 105 -15.17 -26.71 2.12
N ILE A 106 -14.92 -27.76 2.88
CA ILE A 106 -13.77 -27.82 3.81
C ILE A 106 -12.46 -27.90 3.01
N ASP A 107 -12.42 -28.71 1.96
CA ASP A 107 -11.28 -28.82 1.07
C ASP A 107 -10.97 -27.48 0.38
N ASP A 108 -12.00 -26.80 -0.17
CA ASP A 108 -11.88 -25.45 -0.72
C ASP A 108 -11.30 -24.45 0.30
N LEU A 109 -11.74 -24.48 1.56
CA LEU A 109 -11.20 -23.60 2.60
C LEU A 109 -9.73 -23.87 2.88
N ASN A 110 -9.34 -25.13 2.95
CA ASN A 110 -7.94 -25.53 3.13
C ASN A 110 -7.08 -25.11 1.97
N ASP A 111 -7.56 -25.27 0.72
CA ASP A 111 -6.87 -24.86 -0.49
C ASP A 111 -6.68 -23.35 -0.53
N ILE A 112 -7.69 -22.57 -0.17
CA ILE A 112 -7.60 -21.11 -0.07
C ILE A 112 -6.51 -20.69 0.93
N LEU A 113 -6.54 -21.23 2.16
CA LEU A 113 -5.58 -20.86 3.20
C LEU A 113 -4.16 -21.34 2.87
N THR A 114 -4.02 -22.50 2.25
CA THR A 114 -2.74 -23.03 1.77
C THR A 114 -2.19 -22.15 0.65
N THR A 115 -3.05 -21.74 -0.29
CA THR A 115 -2.71 -20.80 -1.36
C THR A 115 -2.23 -19.46 -0.81
N PHE A 116 -2.94 -18.90 0.18
CA PHE A 116 -2.53 -17.64 0.81
C PHE A 116 -1.16 -17.74 1.48
N ARG A 117 -0.90 -18.82 2.22
CA ARG A 117 0.40 -19.09 2.82
C ARG A 117 1.49 -19.27 1.76
N ALA A 118 1.20 -19.93 0.64
CA ALA A 118 2.14 -20.10 -0.46
C ALA A 118 2.51 -18.74 -1.08
N VAL A 119 1.52 -17.88 -1.32
CA VAL A 119 1.73 -16.53 -1.86
C VAL A 119 2.61 -15.68 -0.95
N VAL A 120 2.32 -15.67 0.35
CA VAL A 120 3.13 -14.93 1.34
C VAL A 120 4.57 -15.42 1.40
N ASN A 121 4.80 -16.70 1.14
CA ASN A 121 6.14 -17.31 1.09
C ASN A 121 6.79 -17.24 -0.31
N GLY A 122 6.29 -16.40 -1.21
CA GLY A 122 6.86 -16.19 -2.55
C GLY A 122 6.75 -17.38 -3.51
N LYS A 123 5.90 -18.36 -3.20
CA LYS A 123 5.66 -19.52 -4.08
C LYS A 123 4.66 -19.17 -5.17
N LYS A 124 4.89 -19.64 -6.40
CA LYS A 124 3.93 -19.50 -7.49
C LYS A 124 2.66 -20.28 -7.16
N VAL A 125 1.52 -19.66 -7.33
CA VAL A 125 0.20 -20.31 -7.21
C VAL A 125 -0.05 -21.13 -8.46
N SER A 126 -0.44 -22.39 -8.29
CA SER A 126 -0.66 -23.35 -9.38
C SER A 126 -2.01 -23.18 -10.09
N GLU A 127 -2.94 -22.44 -9.51
CA GLU A 127 -4.29 -22.27 -10.06
C GLU A 127 -4.44 -20.94 -10.80
N GLU A 128 -4.93 -21.00 -12.04
CA GLU A 128 -5.36 -19.82 -12.79
C GLU A 128 -6.61 -19.23 -12.15
N ILE A 129 -6.44 -18.14 -11.40
CA ILE A 129 -7.55 -17.33 -10.92
C ILE A 129 -8.08 -16.54 -12.12
N GLY A 130 -9.36 -16.72 -12.44
CA GLY A 130 -9.98 -16.12 -13.61
C GLY A 130 -9.78 -14.61 -13.69
N PHE A 131 -9.22 -14.12 -14.80
CA PHE A 131 -8.83 -12.73 -14.97
C PHE A 131 -10.01 -11.84 -15.38
N MET A 132 -10.26 -10.82 -14.56
CA MET A 132 -10.98 -9.64 -14.99
C MET A 132 -9.98 -8.54 -15.36
N THR A 133 -10.16 -7.86 -16.48
CA THR A 133 -9.29 -6.73 -16.83
C THR A 133 -9.46 -5.60 -15.82
N LEU A 134 -8.40 -4.83 -15.57
CA LEU A 134 -8.44 -3.66 -14.67
C LEU A 134 -9.56 -2.67 -15.07
N ALA A 135 -9.81 -2.49 -16.36
CA ALA A 135 -10.89 -1.64 -16.87
C ALA A 135 -12.29 -2.13 -16.46
N LYS A 136 -12.52 -3.45 -16.50
CA LYS A 136 -13.80 -4.04 -16.04
C LYS A 136 -13.93 -3.99 -14.53
N TYR A 137 -12.84 -4.23 -13.79
CA TYR A 137 -12.84 -4.20 -12.34
C TYR A 137 -13.11 -2.79 -11.79
N ALA A 138 -12.57 -1.74 -12.43
CA ALA A 138 -12.73 -0.34 -12.02
C ALA A 138 -14.20 0.08 -11.83
N ASP A 139 -15.12 -0.45 -12.66
CA ASP A 139 -16.55 -0.14 -12.57
C ASP A 139 -17.23 -0.77 -11.34
N HIS A 140 -16.57 -1.74 -10.70
CA HIS A 140 -17.09 -2.47 -9.53
C HIS A 140 -16.46 -2.05 -8.20
N MET A 141 -15.50 -1.13 -8.21
CA MET A 141 -14.86 -0.62 -7.00
C MET A 141 -15.77 0.34 -6.24
N LYS A 142 -15.75 0.25 -4.90
CA LYS A 142 -16.41 1.19 -3.98
C LYS A 142 -15.45 2.26 -3.46
N ALA A 143 -14.17 1.93 -3.39
CA ALA A 143 -13.08 2.75 -2.86
C ALA A 143 -11.74 2.30 -3.45
N PRO A 144 -10.65 3.09 -3.33
CA PRO A 144 -9.31 2.65 -3.65
C PRO A 144 -8.84 1.58 -2.66
N HIS A 145 -7.86 0.78 -3.05
CA HIS A 145 -7.26 -0.21 -2.14
C HIS A 145 -6.34 0.43 -1.10
N ARG A 146 -5.82 1.63 -1.39
CA ARG A 146 -4.94 2.38 -0.49
C ARG A 146 -5.29 3.85 -0.47
N MET A 147 -5.24 4.44 0.74
CA MET A 147 -5.30 5.88 0.94
C MET A 147 -4.01 6.36 1.60
N ASP A 148 -3.31 7.26 0.93
CA ASP A 148 -2.10 7.89 1.47
C ASP A 148 -2.51 9.13 2.26
N LEU A 149 -2.23 9.14 3.57
CA LEU A 149 -2.56 10.23 4.48
C LEU A 149 -1.33 11.13 4.65
N LEU A 150 -1.36 12.31 4.05
CA LEU A 150 -0.30 13.31 4.22
C LEU A 150 -0.55 14.03 5.54
N ILE A 151 -0.24 13.36 6.65
CA ILE A 151 -0.56 13.85 8.00
C ILE A 151 0.29 15.05 8.42
N SER A 152 1.46 15.22 7.80
CA SER A 152 2.39 16.31 8.05
C SER A 152 2.54 17.17 6.79
N SER A 153 2.41 18.48 6.93
CA SER A 153 2.63 19.44 5.85
C SER A 153 4.12 19.79 5.68
N MET A 154 4.50 20.31 4.51
CA MET A 154 5.87 20.78 4.25
C MET A 154 6.16 22.13 4.89
N GLU A 155 5.10 22.89 5.22
CA GLU A 155 5.21 24.19 5.90
C GLU A 155 4.23 24.25 7.07
N LYS A 156 4.69 24.75 8.21
CA LYS A 156 3.91 24.95 9.41
C LYS A 156 4.30 26.28 10.06
N ASP A 157 3.31 27.12 10.32
CA ASP A 157 3.49 28.44 10.92
C ASP A 157 4.56 29.30 10.18
N GLY A 158 4.53 29.27 8.85
CA GLY A 158 5.47 30.00 7.98
C GLY A 158 6.92 29.46 7.98
N LYS A 159 7.14 28.26 8.53
CA LYS A 159 8.45 27.60 8.57
C LYS A 159 8.41 26.25 7.87
N PHE A 160 9.53 25.89 7.24
CA PHE A 160 9.72 24.60 6.66
C PHE A 160 9.58 23.49 7.73
N ASN A 161 8.72 22.51 7.50
CA ASN A 161 8.28 21.53 8.49
C ASN A 161 8.67 20.09 8.14
N CYS A 162 9.75 19.90 7.41
CA CYS A 162 10.39 18.59 7.23
C CYS A 162 11.83 18.70 7.76
N ASN A 163 12.36 17.65 8.37
CA ASN A 163 13.74 17.63 8.88
C ASN A 163 14.78 17.33 7.80
N GLN A 164 14.37 17.19 6.52
CA GLN A 164 15.24 17.10 5.34
C GLN A 164 14.84 18.11 4.27
N LYS A 165 15.82 18.55 3.47
CA LYS A 165 15.64 19.45 2.32
C LYS A 165 16.04 18.76 1.03
N CYS A 166 15.38 17.63 0.73
CA CYS A 166 15.75 16.77 -0.39
C CYS A 166 15.75 17.53 -1.71
N LEU A 167 16.81 17.30 -2.50
CA LEU A 167 17.04 17.94 -3.80
C LEU A 167 15.90 17.66 -4.80
N HIS A 168 15.29 16.48 -4.73
CA HIS A 168 14.21 16.03 -5.61
C HIS A 168 12.86 15.82 -4.89
N CYS A 169 12.62 16.54 -3.78
CA CYS A 169 11.36 16.43 -3.06
C CYS A 169 10.18 16.86 -3.96
N TYR A 170 9.29 15.94 -4.28
CA TYR A 170 8.14 16.21 -5.14
C TYR A 170 7.07 17.09 -4.48
N ALA A 171 7.08 17.17 -3.15
CA ALA A 171 6.09 17.89 -2.35
C ALA A 171 6.51 19.33 -2.02
N CYS A 172 7.82 19.62 -2.04
CA CYS A 172 8.32 20.92 -1.65
C CYS A 172 7.82 22.04 -2.61
N GLY A 173 7.21 23.07 -2.04
CA GLY A 173 6.66 24.21 -2.81
C GLY A 173 5.30 23.93 -3.50
N GLU A 174 4.76 22.74 -3.40
CA GLU A 174 3.45 22.41 -3.96
C GLU A 174 2.31 22.84 -3.02
N GLN A 175 1.21 23.37 -3.58
CA GLN A 175 0.13 23.99 -2.82
C GLN A 175 -0.49 23.05 -1.77
N MET A 176 -0.84 21.82 -2.17
CA MET A 176 -1.50 20.88 -1.26
C MET A 176 -0.55 20.23 -0.23
N ALA A 177 0.75 20.39 -0.40
CA ALA A 177 1.74 20.01 0.60
C ALA A 177 1.93 21.06 1.71
N ASN A 178 1.51 22.32 1.47
CA ASN A 178 1.70 23.45 2.39
C ASN A 178 0.40 23.88 3.09
N VAL A 179 -0.62 23.05 3.06
CA VAL A 179 -1.90 23.33 3.73
C VAL A 179 -1.79 23.14 5.24
N LYS A 180 -2.65 23.86 5.99
CA LYS A 180 -2.68 23.76 7.46
C LYS A 180 -3.02 22.35 7.93
N GLU A 181 -2.22 21.82 8.84
CA GLU A 181 -2.49 20.52 9.49
C GLU A 181 -3.75 20.57 10.34
N ILE A 182 -4.57 19.53 10.21
CA ILE A 182 -5.75 19.31 11.04
C ILE A 182 -5.38 18.58 12.35
N ARG A 183 -6.29 18.61 13.31
CA ARG A 183 -6.10 18.00 14.64
C ARG A 183 -6.21 16.47 14.56
N THR A 184 -5.75 15.80 15.60
CA THR A 184 -5.86 14.35 15.78
C THR A 184 -7.30 13.85 15.62
N GLU A 185 -8.27 14.51 16.25
CA GLU A 185 -9.68 14.11 16.19
C GLU A 185 -10.29 14.27 14.77
N ASP A 186 -9.83 15.25 14.01
CA ASP A 186 -10.23 15.44 12.62
C ASP A 186 -9.69 14.28 11.76
N TRP A 187 -8.44 13.84 12.01
CA TRP A 187 -7.87 12.65 11.36
C TRP A 187 -8.61 11.37 11.72
N LYS A 188 -8.99 11.17 12.99
CA LYS A 188 -9.82 10.03 13.42
C LYS A 188 -11.16 10.01 12.69
N THR A 189 -11.81 11.18 12.54
CA THR A 189 -13.03 11.31 11.74
C THR A 189 -12.82 10.89 10.28
N ILE A 190 -11.69 11.27 9.67
CA ILE A 190 -11.34 10.86 8.30
C ILE A 190 -11.11 9.35 8.24
N ILE A 191 -10.36 8.79 9.18
CA ILE A 191 -10.08 7.35 9.28
C ILE A 191 -11.39 6.55 9.39
N ASP A 192 -12.36 7.00 10.21
CA ASP A 192 -13.67 6.37 10.30
C ASP A 192 -14.46 6.42 8.99
N LYS A 193 -14.43 7.55 8.27
CA LYS A 193 -15.05 7.67 6.94
C LYS A 193 -14.40 6.73 5.93
N LEU A 194 -13.07 6.56 5.96
CA LEU A 194 -12.34 5.64 5.08
C LEU A 194 -12.64 4.18 5.41
N LYS A 195 -12.77 3.85 6.70
CA LYS A 195 -13.22 2.52 7.15
C LYS A 195 -14.63 2.22 6.64
N ALA A 196 -15.57 3.14 6.82
CA ALA A 196 -16.94 3.00 6.31
C ALA A 196 -17.00 2.92 4.77
N ALA A 197 -16.07 3.59 4.07
CA ALA A 197 -15.93 3.49 2.62
C ALA A 197 -15.41 2.12 2.14
N GLY A 198 -14.77 1.35 3.03
CA GLY A 198 -14.15 0.06 2.71
C GLY A 198 -12.76 0.19 2.10
N VAL A 199 -12.00 1.23 2.44
CA VAL A 199 -10.57 1.33 2.12
C VAL A 199 -9.80 0.36 3.03
N PRO A 200 -9.05 -0.61 2.51
CA PRO A 200 -8.41 -1.62 3.37
C PRO A 200 -7.02 -1.20 3.87
N SER A 201 -6.36 -0.24 3.23
CA SER A 201 -4.97 0.10 3.53
C SER A 201 -4.76 1.60 3.65
N LEU A 202 -3.98 2.01 4.66
CA LEU A 202 -3.56 3.40 4.88
C LEU A 202 -2.03 3.51 4.84
N THR A 203 -1.52 4.59 4.23
CA THR A 203 -0.11 4.95 4.32
C THR A 203 0.02 6.30 5.00
N PHE A 204 0.69 6.35 6.15
CA PHE A 204 1.04 7.60 6.80
C PHE A 204 2.27 8.21 6.13
N THR A 205 2.15 9.43 5.65
CA THR A 205 3.18 10.15 4.89
C THR A 205 2.99 11.66 5.07
N GLY A 206 3.61 12.48 4.23
CA GLY A 206 3.47 13.93 4.24
C GLY A 206 4.79 14.62 3.92
N GLY A 207 5.15 15.65 4.68
CA GLY A 207 6.51 16.17 4.74
C GLY A 207 7.41 15.12 5.40
N GLU A 208 7.35 15.04 6.73
CA GLU A 208 7.90 13.91 7.50
C GLU A 208 6.89 13.53 8.61
N PRO A 209 6.23 12.39 8.50
CA PRO A 209 5.16 12.03 9.44
C PRO A 209 5.64 11.79 10.87
N THR A 210 6.90 11.36 11.07
CA THR A 210 7.48 11.15 12.41
C THR A 210 7.68 12.45 13.21
N MET A 211 7.56 13.61 12.57
CA MET A 211 7.55 14.90 13.27
C MET A 211 6.23 15.20 13.98
N ARG A 212 5.16 14.47 13.69
CA ARG A 212 3.88 14.60 14.42
C ARG A 212 3.95 13.83 15.73
N LYS A 213 3.59 14.50 16.83
CA LYS A 213 3.58 13.92 18.18
C LYS A 213 2.49 12.86 18.37
N ASP A 214 1.41 12.94 17.61
CA ASP A 214 0.25 12.05 17.66
C ASP A 214 0.32 10.90 16.64
N LEU A 215 1.47 10.68 15.99
CA LEU A 215 1.63 9.61 15.00
C LEU A 215 1.25 8.24 15.56
N VAL A 216 1.77 7.88 16.74
CA VAL A 216 1.49 6.58 17.38
C VAL A 216 0.00 6.42 17.66
N GLU A 217 -0.67 7.47 18.15
CA GLU A 217 -2.11 7.47 18.40
C GLU A 217 -2.92 7.27 17.12
N LEU A 218 -2.53 7.90 16.00
CA LEU A 218 -3.20 7.72 14.72
C LEU A 218 -3.00 6.30 14.15
N VAL A 219 -1.81 5.73 14.31
CA VAL A 219 -1.52 4.34 13.92
C VAL A 219 -2.35 3.38 14.77
N ASP A 220 -2.37 3.56 16.09
CA ASP A 220 -3.18 2.75 17.00
C ASP A 220 -4.68 2.79 16.68
N TYR A 221 -5.19 3.96 16.36
CA TYR A 221 -6.58 4.15 15.93
C TYR A 221 -6.89 3.44 14.60
N SER A 222 -5.86 3.19 13.80
CA SER A 222 -5.96 2.59 12.47
C SER A 222 -5.78 1.06 12.44
N LYS A 223 -5.82 0.36 13.57
CA LYS A 223 -5.58 -1.11 13.69
C LYS A 223 -6.44 -1.98 12.77
N TRP A 224 -7.60 -1.47 12.35
CA TRP A 224 -8.47 -2.19 11.42
C TRP A 224 -7.86 -2.27 10.01
N PHE A 225 -7.02 -1.30 9.63
CA PHE A 225 -6.41 -1.23 8.30
C PHE A 225 -5.08 -1.99 8.26
N VAL A 226 -4.64 -2.31 7.04
CA VAL A 226 -3.21 -2.51 6.80
C VAL A 226 -2.55 -1.14 6.80
N THR A 227 -1.55 -0.95 7.65
CA THR A 227 -0.92 0.36 7.86
C THR A 227 0.55 0.36 7.44
N ARG A 228 0.95 1.42 6.75
CA ARG A 228 2.32 1.67 6.36
C ARG A 228 2.75 3.07 6.79
N LEU A 229 4.01 3.21 7.18
CA LEU A 229 4.67 4.50 7.40
C LEU A 229 5.72 4.71 6.31
N ASN A 230 5.61 5.83 5.57
CA ASN A 230 6.67 6.30 4.66
C ASN A 230 7.43 7.43 5.36
N THR A 231 8.73 7.24 5.59
CA THR A 231 9.56 8.16 6.37
C THR A 231 10.98 8.29 5.81
N ASN A 232 11.68 9.33 6.17
CA ASN A 232 13.11 9.47 5.92
C ASN A 232 13.98 8.72 6.96
N GLY A 233 13.38 8.20 8.02
CA GLY A 233 14.02 7.35 9.02
C GLY A 233 14.79 8.08 10.14
N ILE A 234 15.01 9.40 10.05
CA ILE A 234 15.85 10.15 11.01
C ILE A 234 15.34 10.04 12.45
N LEU A 235 14.02 10.09 12.63
CA LEU A 235 13.38 10.10 13.96
C LEU A 235 12.86 8.71 14.39
N LEU A 236 13.22 7.65 13.69
CA LEU A 236 12.92 6.27 14.08
C LEU A 236 13.83 5.85 15.25
N THR A 237 13.57 6.41 16.43
CA THR A 237 14.24 5.98 17.66
C THR A 237 13.78 4.59 18.07
N GLU A 238 14.56 3.91 18.88
CA GLU A 238 14.21 2.57 19.41
C GLU A 238 12.85 2.60 20.13
N GLU A 239 12.58 3.67 20.91
CA GLU A 239 11.33 3.85 21.63
C GLU A 239 10.15 4.03 20.66
N LEU A 240 10.26 4.95 19.69
CA LEU A 240 9.21 5.18 18.70
C LEU A 240 8.89 3.91 17.91
N CYS A 241 9.92 3.16 17.49
CA CYS A 241 9.73 1.90 16.76
C CYS A 241 8.96 0.87 17.59
N LYS A 242 9.29 0.73 18.88
CA LYS A 242 8.56 -0.16 19.80
C LYS A 242 7.11 0.27 20.01
N GLU A 243 6.86 1.58 20.11
CA GLU A 243 5.50 2.11 20.24
C GLU A 243 4.68 1.89 18.96
N LEU A 244 5.26 2.13 17.79
CA LEU A 244 4.62 1.88 16.50
C LEU A 244 4.32 0.39 16.29
N TYR A 245 5.23 -0.51 16.68
CA TYR A 245 4.98 -1.95 16.66
C TYR A 245 3.80 -2.35 17.56
N LYS A 246 3.77 -1.84 18.80
CA LYS A 246 2.64 -2.07 19.72
C LYS A 246 1.32 -1.48 19.20
N ALA A 247 1.38 -0.37 18.49
CA ALA A 247 0.25 0.25 17.81
C ALA A 247 -0.22 -0.53 16.56
N SER A 248 0.41 -1.66 16.25
CA SER A 248 0.10 -2.53 15.09
C SER A 248 0.42 -1.89 13.74
N LEU A 249 1.49 -1.11 13.65
CA LEU A 249 2.04 -0.70 12.36
C LEU A 249 2.56 -1.94 11.62
N ASP A 250 2.09 -2.17 10.39
CA ASP A 250 2.44 -3.36 9.62
C ASP A 250 3.81 -3.24 8.95
N SER A 251 4.12 -2.07 8.38
CA SER A 251 5.37 -1.88 7.65
C SER A 251 5.87 -0.44 7.67
N VAL A 252 7.19 -0.31 7.53
CA VAL A 252 7.88 0.97 7.39
C VAL A 252 8.62 0.99 6.06
N GLN A 253 8.41 2.01 5.25
CA GLN A 253 9.22 2.26 4.06
C GLN A 253 10.14 3.45 4.32
N VAL A 254 11.44 3.19 4.36
CA VAL A 254 12.45 4.23 4.56
C VAL A 254 13.04 4.67 3.22
N THR A 255 13.16 5.98 3.01
CA THR A 255 13.82 6.53 1.83
C THR A 255 15.34 6.55 2.06
N LEU A 256 16.07 5.70 1.34
CA LEU A 256 17.53 5.67 1.31
C LEU A 256 17.99 5.92 -0.13
N TYR A 257 18.64 7.08 -0.38
CA TYR A 257 19.06 7.45 -1.72
C TYR A 257 20.28 6.71 -2.21
N SER A 258 21.21 6.36 -1.32
CA SER A 258 22.46 5.68 -1.66
C SER A 258 23.06 4.96 -0.47
N TYR A 259 23.82 3.89 -0.74
CA TYR A 259 24.73 3.25 0.20
C TYR A 259 25.91 4.18 0.59
N ASP A 260 26.24 5.13 -0.28
CA ASP A 260 27.30 6.12 -0.10
C ASP A 260 26.79 7.31 0.71
N GLU A 261 27.47 7.58 1.84
CA GLU A 261 27.11 8.65 2.78
C GLU A 261 27.11 10.03 2.11
N GLU A 262 28.12 10.34 1.28
CA GLU A 262 28.24 11.67 0.66
C GLU A 262 27.11 11.90 -0.36
N ILE A 263 26.83 10.89 -1.18
CA ILE A 263 25.74 10.95 -2.17
C ILE A 263 24.39 11.07 -1.45
N HIS A 264 24.14 10.25 -0.42
CA HIS A 264 22.90 10.33 0.35
C HIS A 264 22.72 11.72 0.96
N ASN A 265 23.74 12.21 1.70
CA ASN A 265 23.70 13.49 2.37
C ASN A 265 23.50 14.67 1.40
N LYS A 266 24.12 14.61 0.23
CA LYS A 266 23.92 15.59 -0.84
C LYS A 266 22.46 15.58 -1.33
N LEU A 267 21.87 14.41 -1.55
CA LEU A 267 20.50 14.28 -2.09
C LEU A 267 19.43 14.66 -1.08
N VAL A 268 19.65 14.43 0.22
CA VAL A 268 18.69 14.81 1.28
C VAL A 268 18.94 16.24 1.82
N GLY A 269 20.01 16.92 1.38
CA GLY A 269 20.32 18.28 1.78
C GLY A 269 20.72 18.44 3.25
N GLY A 270 21.39 17.43 3.82
CA GLY A 270 21.86 17.44 5.20
C GLY A 270 22.66 16.20 5.57
N ASN A 271 23.38 16.22 6.68
CA ASN A 271 24.22 15.10 7.15
C ASN A 271 23.38 14.09 7.94
N HIS A 272 22.47 13.38 7.26
CA HIS A 272 21.47 12.54 7.89
C HIS A 272 21.65 11.03 7.62
N TYR A 273 22.67 10.62 6.86
CA TYR A 273 22.89 9.22 6.51
C TYR A 273 22.92 8.30 7.73
N LYS A 274 23.73 8.65 8.75
CA LYS A 274 23.90 7.83 9.96
C LYS A 274 22.59 7.67 10.73
N GLN A 275 21.83 8.75 10.88
CA GLN A 275 20.52 8.70 11.56
C GLN A 275 19.52 7.85 10.76
N THR A 276 19.51 7.94 9.43
CA THR A 276 18.63 7.12 8.59
C THR A 276 18.98 5.63 8.72
N ILE A 277 20.27 5.27 8.73
CA ILE A 277 20.71 3.87 8.93
C ILE A 277 20.38 3.38 10.34
N GLU A 278 20.61 4.21 11.37
CA GLU A 278 20.21 3.89 12.74
C GLU A 278 18.69 3.65 12.85
N GLY A 279 17.88 4.51 12.23
CA GLY A 279 16.42 4.36 12.19
C GLY A 279 15.97 3.07 11.50
N ILE A 280 16.62 2.66 10.41
CA ILE A 280 16.38 1.36 9.76
C ILE A 280 16.64 0.22 10.74
N ASN A 281 17.80 0.24 11.41
CA ASN A 281 18.17 -0.80 12.39
C ASN A 281 17.20 -0.85 13.58
N ASN A 282 16.80 0.31 14.10
CA ASN A 282 15.82 0.39 15.20
C ASN A 282 14.47 -0.21 14.81
N ALA A 283 14.00 0.06 13.59
CA ALA A 283 12.75 -0.49 13.09
C ALA A 283 12.82 -2.01 12.92
N ILE A 284 13.91 -2.54 12.37
CA ILE A 284 14.15 -3.99 12.25
C ILE A 284 14.20 -4.65 13.64
N ASN A 285 14.96 -4.06 14.58
CA ASN A 285 15.11 -4.58 15.92
C ASN A 285 13.80 -4.57 16.72
N ALA A 286 12.90 -3.63 16.42
CA ALA A 286 11.57 -3.58 17.00
C ALA A 286 10.61 -4.63 16.42
N GLY A 287 11.00 -5.34 15.36
CA GLY A 287 10.17 -6.36 14.68
C GLY A 287 9.24 -5.80 13.60
N LEU A 288 9.42 -4.54 13.18
CA LEU A 288 8.68 -3.95 12.07
C LEU A 288 9.17 -4.53 10.74
N ASP A 289 8.26 -4.69 9.78
CA ASP A 289 8.62 -5.03 8.40
C ASP A 289 9.15 -3.79 7.68
N VAL A 290 10.44 -3.81 7.30
CA VAL A 290 11.13 -2.64 6.76
C VAL A 290 11.46 -2.84 5.29
N SER A 291 11.10 -1.84 4.47
CA SER A 291 11.49 -1.75 3.06
C SER A 291 12.27 -0.46 2.79
N ILE A 292 13.15 -0.49 1.78
CA ILE A 292 13.85 0.68 1.30
C ILE A 292 13.24 1.16 0.00
N ASN A 293 13.02 2.48 -0.11
CA ASN A 293 12.65 3.14 -1.36
C ASN A 293 13.76 4.07 -1.82
N THR A 294 14.16 3.95 -3.11
CA THR A 294 15.22 4.77 -3.71
C THR A 294 14.71 5.47 -4.96
N PRO A 295 14.45 6.79 -4.90
CA PRO A 295 14.26 7.59 -6.11
C PRO A 295 15.58 7.67 -6.89
N LEU A 296 15.58 7.22 -8.17
CA LEU A 296 16.79 7.11 -8.98
C LEU A 296 17.09 8.41 -9.74
N CYS A 297 18.35 8.81 -9.71
CA CYS A 297 18.90 9.93 -10.47
C CYS A 297 20.35 9.64 -10.92
N SER A 298 20.97 10.56 -11.65
CA SER A 298 22.34 10.37 -12.15
C SER A 298 23.40 10.19 -11.05
N LEU A 299 23.14 10.68 -9.84
CA LEU A 299 24.08 10.60 -8.72
C LEU A 299 24.06 9.23 -8.01
N ASN A 300 22.95 8.49 -8.08
CA ASN A 300 22.79 7.19 -7.42
C ASN A 300 22.42 6.04 -8.38
N LYS A 301 22.84 6.15 -9.64
CA LYS A 301 22.54 5.14 -10.67
C LYS A 301 23.15 3.75 -10.40
N ASP A 302 24.18 3.66 -9.53
CA ASP A 302 24.74 2.40 -9.03
C ASP A 302 23.81 1.76 -7.99
N TYR A 303 22.52 1.68 -8.31
CA TYR A 303 21.46 1.24 -7.40
C TYR A 303 21.67 -0.17 -6.84
N VAL A 304 22.30 -1.05 -7.60
CA VAL A 304 22.64 -2.41 -7.12
C VAL A 304 23.46 -2.38 -5.83
N LYS A 305 24.39 -1.43 -5.66
CA LYS A 305 25.17 -1.30 -4.43
C LYS A 305 24.33 -0.88 -3.23
N THR A 306 23.28 -0.08 -3.46
CA THR A 306 22.32 0.29 -2.40
C THR A 306 21.49 -0.94 -2.00
N VAL A 307 21.15 -1.81 -2.95
CA VAL A 307 20.47 -3.09 -2.66
C VAL A 307 21.38 -4.05 -1.91
N GLU A 308 22.66 -4.18 -2.31
CA GLU A 308 23.68 -4.97 -1.60
C GLU A 308 23.84 -4.52 -0.15
N PHE A 309 23.97 -3.21 0.05
CA PHE A 309 24.07 -2.62 1.38
C PHE A 309 22.78 -2.85 2.21
N GLY A 310 21.61 -2.66 1.62
CA GLY A 310 20.33 -2.93 2.29
C GLY A 310 20.17 -4.41 2.69
N LYS A 311 20.62 -5.34 1.84
CA LYS A 311 20.67 -6.76 2.20
C LYS A 311 21.55 -7.00 3.42
N TRP A 312 22.72 -6.36 3.49
CA TRP A 312 23.61 -6.46 4.65
C TRP A 312 22.94 -5.95 5.93
N LEU A 313 22.07 -4.92 5.84
CA LEU A 313 21.22 -4.46 6.96
C LEU A 313 20.06 -5.42 7.29
N GLY A 314 19.81 -6.47 6.50
CA GLY A 314 18.72 -7.41 6.71
C GLY A 314 17.43 -7.08 5.96
N ILE A 315 17.44 -6.10 5.06
CA ILE A 315 16.29 -5.73 4.23
C ILE A 315 16.07 -6.76 3.12
N LYS A 316 14.81 -7.15 2.90
CA LYS A 316 14.39 -8.06 1.84
C LYS A 316 13.63 -7.38 0.71
N TYR A 317 12.96 -6.25 0.99
CA TYR A 317 12.05 -5.57 0.06
C TYR A 317 12.61 -4.21 -0.33
N PHE A 318 12.77 -4.02 -1.64
CA PHE A 318 13.29 -2.79 -2.22
C PHE A 318 12.30 -2.25 -3.25
N SER A 319 12.14 -0.93 -3.26
CA SER A 319 11.44 -0.24 -4.32
C SER A 319 12.31 0.87 -4.88
N CYS A 320 12.18 1.13 -6.17
CA CYS A 320 12.80 2.27 -6.80
C CYS A 320 11.82 2.94 -7.77
N SER A 321 12.11 4.20 -8.07
CA SER A 321 11.29 5.03 -8.94
C SER A 321 12.14 5.99 -9.76
N GLY A 322 11.63 6.46 -10.89
CA GLY A 322 12.14 7.68 -11.51
C GLY A 322 11.73 8.91 -10.70
N LEU A 323 12.30 10.06 -11.02
CA LEU A 323 11.99 11.32 -10.36
C LEU A 323 10.58 11.80 -10.77
N ILE A 324 9.76 12.16 -9.80
CA ILE A 324 8.45 12.76 -10.05
C ILE A 324 8.67 14.22 -10.46
N PRO A 325 8.19 14.68 -11.65
CA PRO A 325 8.46 16.03 -12.15
C PRO A 325 7.58 17.07 -11.43
N SER A 326 7.75 17.22 -10.11
CA SER A 326 7.00 18.10 -9.22
C SER A 326 7.92 18.66 -8.14
N GLY A 327 7.53 19.74 -7.50
CA GLY A 327 8.27 20.35 -6.41
C GLY A 327 9.73 20.68 -6.78
N ASN A 328 10.66 20.36 -5.88
CA ASN A 328 12.08 20.60 -6.08
C ASN A 328 12.67 19.85 -7.29
N ALA A 329 12.14 18.67 -7.63
CA ALA A 329 12.61 17.92 -8.81
C ALA A 329 12.38 18.69 -10.13
N ARG A 330 11.40 19.60 -10.16
CA ARG A 330 11.16 20.51 -11.29
C ARG A 330 12.07 21.74 -11.24
N LEU A 331 12.31 22.26 -10.02
CA LEU A 331 13.05 23.51 -9.81
C LEU A 331 14.57 23.33 -9.89
N ASN A 332 15.08 22.20 -9.38
CA ASN A 332 16.52 21.91 -9.28
C ASN A 332 17.08 21.23 -10.54
N ASP A 333 16.62 21.65 -11.71
CA ASP A 333 17.10 21.16 -13.00
C ASP A 333 17.21 19.64 -13.07
N SER A 334 16.08 18.97 -12.87
CA SER A 334 15.98 17.52 -13.01
C SER A 334 16.45 17.02 -14.40
N CYS A 335 16.56 17.94 -15.37
CA CYS A 335 17.12 17.63 -16.69
C CYS A 335 18.57 17.18 -16.61
N VAL A 336 19.36 17.70 -15.65
CA VAL A 336 20.77 17.31 -15.45
C VAL A 336 20.88 16.02 -14.62
N THR A 337 19.97 15.81 -13.68
CA THR A 337 20.03 14.65 -12.75
C THR A 337 19.07 13.52 -13.13
N ARG A 338 18.17 13.75 -14.07
CA ARG A 338 17.23 12.74 -14.57
C ARG A 338 17.97 11.70 -15.40
N LEU A 339 17.73 10.43 -15.09
CA LEU A 339 18.22 9.33 -15.91
C LEU A 339 17.46 9.25 -17.23
N THR A 340 18.13 8.82 -18.28
CA THR A 340 17.49 8.38 -19.54
C THR A 340 16.78 7.06 -19.31
N GLU A 341 15.89 6.67 -20.25
CA GLU A 341 15.22 5.37 -20.22
C GLU A 341 16.23 4.21 -20.15
N GLU A 342 17.32 4.30 -20.92
CA GLU A 342 18.37 3.27 -20.97
C GLU A 342 19.14 3.17 -19.65
N GLU A 343 19.48 4.31 -19.04
CA GLU A 343 20.21 4.35 -17.75
C GLU A 343 19.35 3.80 -16.62
N ILE A 344 18.05 4.14 -16.58
CA ILE A 344 17.15 3.65 -15.54
C ILE A 344 16.88 2.14 -15.71
N LEU A 345 16.70 1.68 -16.97
CA LEU A 345 16.57 0.26 -17.27
C LEU A 345 17.80 -0.52 -16.83
N LYS A 346 19.01 0.00 -17.13
CA LYS A 346 20.25 -0.63 -16.71
C LYS A 346 20.34 -0.72 -15.19
N SER A 347 20.12 0.38 -14.47
CA SER A 347 20.19 0.42 -13.00
C SER A 347 19.21 -0.57 -12.35
N VAL A 348 17.97 -0.65 -12.87
CA VAL A 348 16.95 -1.58 -12.39
C VAL A 348 17.31 -3.02 -12.72
N LYS A 349 17.82 -3.30 -13.94
CA LYS A 349 18.19 -4.64 -14.38
C LYS A 349 19.38 -5.20 -13.59
N ASP A 350 20.40 -4.38 -13.34
CA ASP A 350 21.56 -4.80 -12.54
C ASP A 350 21.12 -5.16 -11.10
N ALA A 351 20.26 -4.33 -10.49
CA ALA A 351 19.72 -4.59 -9.16
C ALA A 351 18.79 -5.82 -9.13
N TYR A 352 17.95 -6.00 -10.15
CA TYR A 352 17.07 -7.16 -10.28
C TYR A 352 17.86 -8.47 -10.39
N ASN A 353 18.89 -8.50 -11.22
CA ASN A 353 19.73 -9.68 -11.38
C ASN A 353 20.42 -10.07 -10.06
N TYR A 354 20.88 -9.08 -9.29
CA TYR A 354 21.43 -9.32 -7.95
C TYR A 354 20.37 -9.86 -7.00
N ALA A 355 19.18 -9.27 -7.00
CA ALA A 355 18.07 -9.67 -6.13
C ALA A 355 17.63 -11.12 -6.37
N CYS A 356 17.49 -11.54 -7.62
CA CYS A 356 17.11 -12.92 -7.98
C CYS A 356 18.09 -13.97 -7.43
N GLY A 357 19.39 -13.66 -7.39
CA GLY A 357 20.41 -14.53 -6.84
C GLY A 357 20.52 -14.52 -5.30
N ASN A 358 19.75 -13.66 -4.63
CA ASN A 358 19.92 -13.38 -3.20
C ASN A 358 18.60 -13.39 -2.40
N GLU A 359 17.52 -13.95 -2.95
CA GLU A 359 16.19 -14.05 -2.32
C GLU A 359 15.64 -12.67 -1.86
N LEU A 360 15.87 -11.64 -2.66
CA LEU A 360 15.37 -10.29 -2.44
C LEU A 360 14.25 -9.95 -3.43
N GLU A 361 13.38 -9.04 -3.05
CA GLU A 361 12.34 -8.51 -3.91
C GLU A 361 12.62 -7.06 -4.29
N ILE A 362 12.59 -6.77 -5.60
CA ILE A 362 12.70 -5.41 -6.13
C ILE A 362 11.46 -5.07 -6.93
N SER A 363 10.90 -3.88 -6.66
CA SER A 363 9.81 -3.31 -7.44
C SER A 363 10.20 -1.96 -8.04
N PHE A 364 9.86 -1.76 -9.32
CA PHE A 364 9.93 -0.46 -9.96
C PHE A 364 8.53 0.17 -9.96
N THR A 365 8.40 1.42 -9.49
CA THR A 365 7.07 1.99 -9.16
C THR A 365 6.61 3.14 -10.05
N SER A 366 7.41 3.54 -11.07
CA SER A 366 7.07 4.67 -11.94
C SER A 366 6.50 4.24 -13.29
N PRO A 367 5.19 4.42 -13.55
CA PRO A 367 4.58 4.07 -14.84
C PRO A 367 5.19 4.86 -15.99
N GLY A 368 5.52 4.17 -17.10
CA GLY A 368 5.97 4.78 -18.36
C GLY A 368 7.43 5.22 -18.40
N TRP A 369 8.25 4.85 -17.42
CA TRP A 369 9.69 5.12 -17.42
C TRP A 369 10.52 3.99 -18.03
N ILE A 370 10.05 2.77 -17.95
CA ILE A 370 10.63 1.57 -18.55
C ILE A 370 9.54 0.93 -19.40
N LYS A 371 9.91 0.41 -20.58
CA LYS A 371 8.96 -0.27 -21.47
C LYS A 371 8.41 -1.54 -20.80
N GLU A 372 7.13 -1.78 -21.01
CA GLU A 372 6.43 -2.96 -20.47
C GLU A 372 7.13 -4.27 -20.87
N LYS A 373 7.66 -4.36 -22.11
CA LYS A 373 8.39 -5.51 -22.60
C LYS A 373 9.60 -5.83 -21.73
N ASP A 374 10.41 -4.82 -21.42
CA ASP A 374 11.66 -5.00 -20.66
C ASP A 374 11.38 -5.42 -19.21
N LEU A 375 10.32 -4.88 -18.59
CA LEU A 375 9.88 -5.29 -17.25
C LEU A 375 9.37 -6.75 -17.25
N LYS A 376 8.60 -7.14 -18.26
CA LYS A 376 8.11 -8.53 -18.40
C LYS A 376 9.24 -9.53 -18.64
N GLU A 377 10.27 -9.16 -19.41
CA GLU A 377 11.47 -10.00 -19.60
C GLU A 377 12.21 -10.26 -18.28
N MET A 378 12.15 -9.32 -17.34
CA MET A 378 12.66 -9.49 -15.97
C MET A 378 11.66 -10.14 -15.00
N ASN A 379 10.49 -10.60 -15.45
CA ASN A 379 9.39 -11.05 -14.57
C ASN A 379 8.96 -10.02 -13.50
N MET A 380 9.20 -8.74 -13.73
CA MET A 380 8.79 -7.68 -12.85
C MET A 380 7.34 -7.26 -13.13
N VAL A 381 6.64 -6.86 -12.07
CA VAL A 381 5.30 -6.27 -12.19
C VAL A 381 5.40 -4.94 -12.94
N VAL A 382 4.59 -4.78 -13.98
CA VAL A 382 4.52 -3.51 -14.71
C VAL A 382 3.84 -2.46 -13.83
N PRO A 383 4.51 -1.34 -13.49
CA PRO A 383 3.90 -0.32 -12.65
C PRO A 383 2.71 0.34 -13.35
N SER A 384 1.64 0.54 -12.61
CA SER A 384 0.42 1.14 -13.13
C SER A 384 0.08 2.44 -12.41
N CYS A 385 -0.49 3.39 -13.14
CA CYS A 385 -1.05 4.60 -12.52
C CYS A 385 -2.30 4.22 -11.72
N GLY A 386 -2.25 4.43 -10.41
CA GLY A 386 -3.35 4.11 -9.51
C GLY A 386 -4.28 5.28 -9.19
N ALA A 387 -4.07 6.46 -9.80
CA ALA A 387 -4.82 7.68 -9.47
C ALA A 387 -6.34 7.49 -9.58
N CYS A 388 -7.06 7.77 -8.50
CA CYS A 388 -8.50 7.54 -8.33
C CYS A 388 -8.96 6.09 -8.60
N LEU A 389 -8.04 5.13 -8.65
CA LEU A 389 -8.30 3.72 -8.91
C LEU A 389 -7.83 2.87 -7.73
N SER A 390 -6.56 2.48 -7.71
CA SER A 390 -5.99 1.65 -6.63
C SER A 390 -5.48 2.47 -5.45
N ASN A 391 -5.15 3.74 -5.66
CA ASN A 391 -4.71 4.65 -4.60
C ASN A 391 -5.26 6.06 -4.80
N MET A 392 -5.47 6.75 -3.70
CA MET A 392 -5.78 8.16 -3.58
C MET A 392 -5.04 8.74 -2.38
N ALA A 393 -5.12 10.05 -2.16
CA ALA A 393 -4.49 10.67 -1.00
C ALA A 393 -5.41 11.66 -0.30
N VAL A 394 -5.09 11.96 0.96
CA VAL A 394 -5.70 13.04 1.76
C VAL A 394 -4.59 13.97 2.21
N ALA A 395 -4.69 15.23 1.83
CA ALA A 395 -3.77 16.29 2.26
C ALA A 395 -3.95 16.64 3.75
N ALA A 396 -3.00 17.36 4.33
CA ALA A 396 -2.98 17.66 5.76
C ALA A 396 -4.17 18.49 6.29
N ASN A 397 -5.00 19.03 5.41
CA ASN A 397 -6.25 19.75 5.73
C ASN A 397 -7.54 18.94 5.44
N GLY A 398 -7.43 17.65 5.16
CA GLY A 398 -8.58 16.79 4.84
C GLY A 398 -8.99 16.77 3.37
N THR A 399 -8.33 17.53 2.50
CA THR A 399 -8.59 17.56 1.05
C THR A 399 -8.21 16.24 0.37
N VAL A 400 -9.08 15.69 -0.45
CA VAL A 400 -8.86 14.44 -1.19
C VAL A 400 -8.24 14.73 -2.55
N LEU A 401 -7.19 13.99 -2.87
CA LEU A 401 -6.37 14.12 -4.07
C LEU A 401 -6.36 12.82 -4.88
N PRO A 402 -6.16 12.89 -6.21
CA PRO A 402 -6.07 11.71 -7.06
C PRO A 402 -4.97 10.70 -6.68
N CYS A 403 -3.82 11.16 -6.20
CA CYS A 403 -2.74 10.37 -5.60
C CYS A 403 -1.83 11.26 -4.74
N GLN A 404 -0.93 10.66 -3.96
CA GLN A 404 -0.02 11.40 -3.07
C GLN A 404 0.91 12.41 -3.78
N SER A 405 1.20 12.20 -5.06
CA SER A 405 2.07 13.09 -5.85
C SER A 405 1.30 14.21 -6.56
N TRP A 406 -0.02 14.21 -6.44
CA TRP A 406 -0.90 15.19 -7.09
C TRP A 406 -1.19 16.36 -6.16
N LEU A 407 -0.19 17.23 -5.96
CA LEU A 407 -0.21 18.25 -4.90
C LEU A 407 -0.47 19.68 -5.39
N HIS A 408 -0.75 19.87 -6.69
CA HIS A 408 -0.82 21.21 -7.28
C HIS A 408 -2.25 21.65 -7.69
N VAL A 409 -3.11 20.75 -8.15
CA VAL A 409 -4.48 21.04 -8.64
C VAL A 409 -5.38 19.81 -8.53
N ASP A 410 -6.66 19.94 -8.91
CA ASP A 410 -7.65 18.86 -8.99
C ASP A 410 -8.04 18.27 -7.64
N ILE A 411 -8.58 19.13 -6.80
CA ILE A 411 -9.20 18.74 -5.55
C ILE A 411 -10.48 17.96 -5.84
N LEU A 412 -10.60 16.78 -5.24
CA LEU A 412 -11.78 15.91 -5.41
C LEU A 412 -12.89 16.17 -4.39
N GLY A 413 -12.59 16.90 -3.31
CA GLY A 413 -13.45 17.22 -2.19
C GLY A 413 -12.67 17.25 -0.88
N ASN A 414 -13.35 17.40 0.25
CA ASN A 414 -12.74 17.38 1.58
C ASN A 414 -13.48 16.39 2.48
N LEU A 415 -12.77 15.44 3.10
CA LEU A 415 -13.39 14.39 3.93
C LEU A 415 -13.98 14.90 5.25
N LEU A 416 -13.67 16.11 5.69
CA LEU A 416 -14.32 16.70 6.84
C LEU A 416 -15.71 17.24 6.47
N GLU A 417 -15.89 17.71 5.24
CA GLU A 417 -17.10 18.38 4.76
C GLU A 417 -17.98 17.45 3.92
N ASP A 418 -17.34 16.65 3.04
CA ASP A 418 -18.01 15.85 2.04
C ASP A 418 -18.24 14.40 2.49
N SER A 419 -19.23 13.76 1.87
CA SER A 419 -19.40 12.31 1.98
C SER A 419 -18.43 11.58 1.03
N TRP A 420 -17.94 10.40 1.45
CA TRP A 420 -17.14 9.56 0.55
C TRP A 420 -17.83 9.29 -0.79
N LYS A 421 -19.14 9.04 -0.73
CA LYS A 421 -19.93 8.75 -1.94
C LYS A 421 -19.94 9.91 -2.92
N SER A 422 -20.01 11.16 -2.45
CA SER A 422 -19.95 12.34 -3.34
C SER A 422 -18.58 12.48 -3.99
N ILE A 423 -17.48 12.29 -3.23
CA ILE A 423 -16.12 12.36 -3.73
C ILE A 423 -15.86 11.24 -4.76
N TRP A 424 -16.13 9.99 -4.40
CA TRP A 424 -15.85 8.82 -5.24
C TRP A 424 -16.62 8.82 -6.56
N ASN A 425 -17.86 9.34 -6.56
CA ASN A 425 -18.71 9.41 -7.74
C ASN A 425 -18.68 10.77 -8.45
N SER A 426 -17.82 11.71 -8.03
CA SER A 426 -17.64 12.97 -8.74
C SER A 426 -17.16 12.75 -10.18
N GLY A 427 -17.54 13.61 -11.09
CA GLY A 427 -17.16 13.52 -12.50
C GLY A 427 -15.64 13.46 -12.67
N THR A 428 -14.91 14.30 -11.95
CA THR A 428 -13.44 14.35 -11.98
C THR A 428 -12.83 13.04 -11.53
N CYS A 429 -13.27 12.48 -10.39
CA CYS A 429 -12.77 11.21 -9.88
C CYS A 429 -13.04 10.06 -10.88
N GLN A 430 -14.22 10.03 -11.49
CA GLN A 430 -14.56 9.02 -12.51
C GLN A 430 -13.71 9.15 -13.78
N ILE A 431 -13.41 10.36 -14.23
CA ILE A 431 -12.55 10.60 -15.39
C ILE A 431 -11.15 10.04 -15.12
N TYR A 432 -10.53 10.39 -14.00
CA TYR A 432 -9.20 9.88 -13.63
C TYR A 432 -9.20 8.36 -13.46
N ARG A 433 -10.20 7.78 -12.80
CA ARG A 433 -10.34 6.34 -12.64
C ARG A 433 -10.41 5.60 -13.98
N ARG A 434 -11.19 6.11 -14.92
CA ARG A 434 -11.29 5.54 -16.28
C ARG A 434 -9.97 5.66 -17.05
N LYS A 435 -9.26 6.77 -16.93
CA LYS A 435 -7.93 6.93 -17.54
C LYS A 435 -6.94 5.94 -16.94
N SER A 436 -6.85 5.83 -15.60
CA SER A 436 -5.97 4.90 -14.89
C SER A 436 -6.26 3.44 -15.25
N SER A 437 -7.53 3.07 -15.44
CA SER A 437 -7.91 1.71 -15.81
C SER A 437 -7.63 1.35 -17.28
N LYS A 438 -7.61 2.33 -18.19
CA LYS A 438 -7.42 2.10 -19.64
C LYS A 438 -5.97 2.29 -20.09
N LYS A 439 -5.24 3.22 -19.47
CA LYS A 439 -3.84 3.58 -19.77
C LYS A 439 -2.99 3.50 -18.50
N SER A 440 -3.01 2.36 -17.86
CA SER A 440 -2.36 2.17 -16.57
C SER A 440 -0.83 2.32 -16.61
N ASN A 441 -0.21 2.08 -17.76
CA ASN A 441 1.23 2.18 -17.97
C ASN A 441 1.76 3.60 -18.17
N VAL A 442 0.91 4.64 -18.05
CA VAL A 442 1.30 6.05 -18.16
C VAL A 442 0.89 6.78 -16.88
N CYS A 443 1.82 7.55 -16.30
CA CYS A 443 1.47 8.43 -15.18
C CYS A 443 0.66 9.62 -15.67
N GLN A 444 -0.59 9.75 -15.22
CA GLN A 444 -1.48 10.83 -15.65
C GLN A 444 -1.00 12.21 -15.20
N LEU A 445 -0.20 12.28 -14.15
CA LEU A 445 0.42 13.53 -13.70
C LEU A 445 1.31 14.15 -14.79
N ASN A 446 1.88 13.34 -15.67
CA ASN A 446 2.69 13.80 -16.80
C ASN A 446 1.83 14.36 -17.96
N GLU A 447 0.55 13.98 -18.06
CA GLU A 447 -0.37 14.50 -19.08
C GLU A 447 -0.98 15.86 -18.71
N VAL A 448 -1.18 16.11 -17.42
CA VAL A 448 -1.77 17.38 -16.92
C VAL A 448 -0.78 18.55 -16.99
N LYS A 449 0.52 18.26 -17.01
CA LYS A 449 1.59 19.28 -17.01
C LYS A 449 2.06 19.71 -18.41
N LYS A 450 1.42 19.19 -19.46
CA LYS A 450 1.59 19.69 -20.84
C LYS A 450 0.52 20.72 -21.18
#